data_05d92b7a389b75dc7b984e5b5cb52997
#
_entry.id   05d92b7a389b75dc7b984e5b5cb52997
#
_cell.length_a   1.000
_cell.length_b   1.000
_cell.length_c   1.000
_cell.angle_alpha   90.00
_cell.angle_beta   90.00
_cell.angle_gamma   90.00
#
_symmetry.space_group_name_H-M   'P 1'
#
loop_
_entity.id
_entity.type
_entity.pdbx_description
1 polymer ?
#
loop_
_entity_poly.entity_id
_entity_poly.type
_entity_poly.pdbx_seq_one_letter_code
_entity_poly.pdbx_strand_id
1 'polypeptide(L)'
;MKIGIGENFTKPSQKKGISLIVLIVTIIVIIILAAAVILTITKNNPVDSAKEATFKEDVKAFQDDLALTVAKQYTDKQGQRDQKISTSDYGKIKNYIPSFTEKYKDKFIIQDDQLVGTDSLSEKEKMWANDLNISTSGKVAFDATKWDNDATDENCFLWAEDGTTITGLDETKLAGKTKIRIPSKCKAIRSDYAFNGTESYRSFIGGIEEVEIPDTVTEIGSYAFHNFLELKKINIPNSVTRIGQDAFYYCINLTSITIPNSVTSIGSNAFTWCSSLTSIAIPESVTSIELGTFSWCGSLTNITIPESVTNIGDSAFYNCSSLTNINVSDNNKNYSSIDGVLFNKDKTVIIKYPEGKESKSYKIPNSVTSIGYGAFEDCSSLTNITMPNSITSIGIEAFDGCSSLTSITIPDSVTSIGYCAFSVCSSLINITYNGTKSQWNSISKDSTWKNNSAIKAITCTDGVIQIN
;
A
#
# COMPACT_ATOMS: atom_id res chain seq x y z
N MET A 1 -18.44 -80.61 4.48
CA MET A 1 -19.11 -80.20 3.27
C MET A 1 -19.61 -78.79 3.48
N LYS A 2 -18.90 -77.84 2.96
CA LYS A 2 -19.24 -76.51 2.45
C LYS A 2 -18.00 -75.62 2.38
N ILE A 3 -17.63 -75.38 1.17
CA ILE A 3 -16.51 -74.56 0.72
C ILE A 3 -16.93 -73.11 0.86
N GLY A 4 -16.16 -72.28 1.51
CA GLY A 4 -16.33 -70.81 1.56
C GLY A 4 -15.09 -70.13 0.97
N ILE A 5 -15.27 -69.58 -0.21
CA ILE A 5 -14.28 -68.83 -0.97
C ILE A 5 -14.20 -67.44 -0.38
N GLY A 6 -13.04 -67.04 0.14
CA GLY A 6 -12.80 -65.66 0.57
C GLY A 6 -12.20 -64.85 -0.59
N GLU A 7 -12.95 -63.94 -1.13
CA GLU A 7 -12.46 -62.93 -2.09
C GLU A 7 -11.83 -61.76 -1.37
N ASN A 8 -10.53 -61.58 -1.59
CA ASN A 8 -9.76 -60.39 -1.22
C ASN A 8 -10.06 -59.29 -2.23
N PHE A 9 -10.91 -58.32 -1.86
CA PHE A 9 -11.03 -57.06 -2.59
C PHE A 9 -9.95 -56.12 -2.13
N THR A 10 -8.91 -55.95 -2.93
CA THR A 10 -7.98 -54.83 -2.83
C THR A 10 -8.66 -53.52 -3.27
N LYS A 11 -8.79 -52.55 -2.36
CA LYS A 11 -9.28 -51.21 -2.68
C LYS A 11 -8.34 -50.53 -3.68
N PRO A 12 -8.86 -49.92 -4.76
CA PRO A 12 -8.05 -49.13 -5.67
C PRO A 12 -7.61 -47.83 -4.99
N SER A 13 -6.33 -47.50 -5.13
CA SER A 13 -5.75 -46.23 -4.67
C SER A 13 -6.46 -45.05 -5.34
N GLN A 14 -7.08 -44.18 -4.54
CA GLN A 14 -7.62 -42.92 -5.03
C GLN A 14 -6.47 -42.03 -5.54
N LYS A 15 -6.29 -41.94 -6.85
CA LYS A 15 -5.57 -40.83 -7.47
C LYS A 15 -6.33 -39.55 -7.12
N LYS A 16 -5.71 -38.64 -6.37
CA LYS A 16 -6.25 -37.30 -6.11
C LYS A 16 -6.34 -36.58 -7.46
N GLY A 17 -7.50 -36.59 -8.08
CA GLY A 17 -7.82 -35.74 -9.22
C GLY A 17 -7.85 -34.29 -8.76
N ILE A 18 -7.25 -33.41 -9.54
CA ILE A 18 -7.40 -31.95 -9.35
C ILE A 18 -8.90 -31.66 -9.40
N SER A 19 -9.42 -30.94 -8.39
CA SER A 19 -10.84 -30.58 -8.35
C SER A 19 -11.22 -29.84 -9.64
N LEU A 20 -12.31 -30.24 -10.27
CA LEU A 20 -12.85 -29.60 -11.48
C LEU A 20 -13.00 -28.07 -11.30
N ILE A 21 -13.27 -27.61 -10.09
CA ILE A 21 -13.37 -26.19 -9.74
C ILE A 21 -11.99 -25.52 -9.87
N VAL A 22 -10.92 -26.14 -9.38
CA VAL A 22 -9.56 -25.59 -9.49
C VAL A 22 -9.14 -25.51 -10.96
N LEU A 23 -9.48 -26.51 -11.77
CA LEU A 23 -9.20 -26.52 -13.20
C LEU A 23 -9.96 -25.41 -13.94
N ILE A 24 -11.25 -25.23 -13.63
CA ILE A 24 -12.11 -24.19 -14.23
C ILE A 24 -11.60 -22.79 -13.82
N VAL A 25 -11.28 -22.55 -12.56
CA VAL A 25 -10.74 -21.27 -12.08
C VAL A 25 -9.41 -20.97 -12.76
N THR A 26 -8.52 -21.96 -12.90
CA THR A 26 -7.23 -21.78 -13.58
C THR A 26 -7.44 -21.42 -15.06
N ILE A 27 -8.37 -22.07 -15.75
CA ILE A 27 -8.68 -21.78 -17.15
C ILE A 27 -9.29 -20.38 -17.30
N ILE A 28 -10.18 -19.97 -16.41
CA ILE A 28 -10.78 -18.62 -16.44
C ILE A 28 -9.71 -17.55 -16.19
N VAL A 29 -8.80 -17.74 -15.24
CA VAL A 29 -7.67 -16.83 -14.99
C VAL A 29 -6.77 -16.72 -16.20
N ILE A 30 -6.45 -17.84 -16.87
CA ILE A 30 -5.65 -17.84 -18.11
C ILE A 30 -6.37 -17.10 -19.25
N ILE A 31 -7.68 -17.28 -19.40
CA ILE A 31 -8.48 -16.60 -20.43
C ILE A 31 -8.56 -15.09 -20.15
N ILE A 32 -8.71 -14.67 -18.89
CA ILE A 32 -8.74 -13.24 -18.53
C ILE A 32 -7.38 -12.60 -18.76
N LEU A 33 -6.28 -13.27 -18.41
CA LEU A 33 -4.93 -12.81 -18.68
C LEU A 33 -4.64 -12.74 -20.18
N ALA A 34 -5.08 -13.73 -20.97
CA ALA A 34 -4.96 -13.72 -22.42
C ALA A 34 -5.81 -12.61 -23.07
N ALA A 35 -7.02 -12.33 -22.55
CA ALA A 35 -7.87 -11.25 -23.04
C ALA A 35 -7.29 -9.86 -22.71
N ALA A 36 -6.68 -9.69 -21.53
CA ALA A 36 -5.98 -8.45 -21.16
C ALA A 36 -4.77 -8.20 -22.07
N VAL A 37 -4.04 -9.25 -22.43
CA VAL A 37 -2.93 -9.17 -23.39
C VAL A 37 -3.43 -8.83 -24.82
N ILE A 38 -4.57 -9.38 -25.25
CA ILE A 38 -5.13 -9.13 -26.57
C ILE A 38 -5.67 -7.69 -26.69
N LEU A 39 -6.26 -7.13 -25.64
CA LEU A 39 -6.77 -5.75 -25.64
C LEU A 39 -5.66 -4.68 -25.72
N THR A 40 -4.47 -4.98 -25.22
CA THR A 40 -3.28 -4.10 -25.34
C THR A 40 -2.66 -4.11 -26.75
N ILE A 41 -2.86 -5.18 -27.52
CA ILE A 41 -2.26 -5.35 -28.86
C ILE A 41 -2.94 -4.47 -29.94
N THR A 42 -4.14 -3.94 -29.67
CA THR A 42 -4.93 -3.25 -30.74
C THR A 42 -4.65 -1.76 -30.89
N LYS A 43 -3.79 -1.13 -30.10
CA LYS A 43 -3.52 0.33 -30.20
C LYS A 43 -2.09 0.74 -30.56
N ASN A 44 -1.11 -0.16 -30.58
CA ASN A 44 0.28 0.15 -30.96
C ASN A 44 0.82 -0.95 -31.90
N ASN A 45 1.87 -0.63 -32.70
CA ASN A 45 2.53 -1.58 -33.60
C ASN A 45 2.63 -2.99 -32.93
N PRO A 46 1.93 -4.02 -33.44
CA PRO A 46 1.80 -5.31 -32.73
C PRO A 46 3.13 -5.99 -32.45
N VAL A 47 4.15 -5.74 -33.27
CA VAL A 47 5.49 -6.31 -33.12
C VAL A 47 6.25 -5.68 -31.93
N ASP A 48 6.10 -4.38 -31.75
CA ASP A 48 6.78 -3.69 -30.65
C ASP A 48 6.11 -3.99 -29.31
N SER A 49 4.78 -4.09 -29.28
CA SER A 49 4.03 -4.49 -28.08
C SER A 49 4.35 -5.94 -27.65
N ALA A 50 4.51 -6.85 -28.61
CA ALA A 50 4.91 -8.21 -28.29
C ALA A 50 6.36 -8.29 -27.76
N LYS A 51 7.27 -7.47 -28.31
CA LYS A 51 8.66 -7.39 -27.80
C LYS A 51 8.71 -6.78 -26.40
N GLU A 52 7.91 -5.75 -26.15
CA GLU A 52 7.79 -5.14 -24.81
C GLU A 52 7.27 -6.14 -23.79
N ALA A 53 6.19 -6.86 -24.10
CA ALA A 53 5.62 -7.86 -23.22
C ALA A 53 6.64 -8.95 -22.88
N THR A 54 7.33 -9.51 -23.88
CA THR A 54 8.38 -10.51 -23.67
C THR A 54 9.54 -9.97 -22.84
N PHE A 55 9.98 -8.74 -23.11
CA PHE A 55 11.05 -8.10 -22.33
C PHE A 55 10.65 -7.94 -20.85
N LYS A 56 9.46 -7.41 -20.60
CA LYS A 56 8.96 -7.19 -19.23
C LYS A 56 8.74 -8.50 -18.48
N GLU A 57 8.28 -9.55 -19.16
CA GLU A 57 8.13 -10.88 -18.57
C GLU A 57 9.48 -11.50 -18.21
N ASP A 58 10.46 -11.49 -19.12
CA ASP A 58 11.81 -11.98 -18.87
C ASP A 58 12.46 -11.25 -17.68
N VAL A 59 12.40 -9.93 -17.70
CA VAL A 59 13.03 -9.07 -16.68
C VAL A 59 12.35 -9.20 -15.32
N LYS A 60 11.03 -9.36 -15.30
CA LYS A 60 10.29 -9.64 -14.06
C LYS A 60 10.71 -10.99 -13.45
N ALA A 61 10.87 -12.02 -14.28
CA ALA A 61 11.38 -13.31 -13.82
C ALA A 61 12.79 -13.19 -13.22
N PHE A 62 13.66 -12.32 -13.80
CA PHE A 62 15.01 -12.07 -13.25
C PHE A 62 14.96 -11.41 -11.88
N GLN A 63 14.05 -10.43 -11.69
CA GLN A 63 13.84 -9.78 -10.39
C GLN A 63 13.34 -10.75 -9.33
N ASP A 64 12.38 -11.61 -9.69
CA ASP A 64 11.80 -12.58 -8.77
C ASP A 64 12.83 -13.65 -8.35
N ASP A 65 13.65 -14.16 -9.28
CA ASP A 65 14.74 -15.08 -9.00
C ASP A 65 15.81 -14.46 -8.09
N LEU A 66 16.19 -13.21 -8.35
CA LEU A 66 17.17 -12.49 -7.52
C LEU A 66 16.63 -12.28 -6.11
N ALA A 67 15.39 -11.82 -5.98
CA ALA A 67 14.74 -11.63 -4.69
C ALA A 67 14.67 -12.93 -3.88
N LEU A 68 14.32 -14.06 -4.53
CA LEU A 68 14.30 -15.38 -3.90
C LEU A 68 15.68 -15.80 -3.42
N THR A 69 16.72 -15.56 -4.24
CA THR A 69 18.11 -15.89 -3.90
C THR A 69 18.63 -15.07 -2.73
N VAL A 70 18.33 -13.77 -2.72
CA VAL A 70 18.66 -12.86 -1.61
C VAL A 70 17.96 -13.32 -0.33
N ALA A 71 16.64 -13.57 -0.38
CA ALA A 71 15.87 -14.06 0.75
C ALA A 71 16.43 -15.37 1.32
N LYS A 72 16.78 -16.32 0.45
CA LYS A 72 17.39 -17.60 0.85
C LYS A 72 18.73 -17.40 1.57
N GLN A 73 19.60 -16.50 1.07
CA GLN A 73 20.86 -16.19 1.74
C GLN A 73 20.66 -15.59 3.14
N TYR A 74 19.61 -14.77 3.35
CA TYR A 74 19.24 -14.27 4.67
C TYR A 74 18.79 -15.40 5.60
N THR A 75 18.00 -16.36 5.10
CA THR A 75 17.51 -17.50 5.88
C THR A 75 18.64 -18.43 6.29
N ASP A 76 19.50 -18.79 5.33
CA ASP A 76 20.61 -19.74 5.54
C ASP A 76 21.68 -19.20 6.54
N LYS A 77 21.79 -17.86 6.67
CA LYS A 77 22.73 -17.18 7.57
C LYS A 77 22.06 -16.59 8.82
N GLN A 78 20.87 -17.04 9.19
CA GLN A 78 20.12 -16.61 10.39
C GLN A 78 19.95 -15.07 10.49
N GLY A 79 19.71 -14.41 9.35
CA GLY A 79 19.51 -12.96 9.30
C GLY A 79 20.80 -12.13 9.25
N GLN A 80 21.99 -12.75 9.27
CA GLN A 80 23.27 -12.05 9.11
C GLN A 80 23.85 -12.30 7.72
N ARG A 81 24.07 -11.25 6.97
CA ARG A 81 24.66 -11.27 5.64
C ARG A 81 25.76 -10.23 5.54
N ASP A 82 27.00 -10.70 5.28
CA ASP A 82 28.20 -9.88 5.34
C ASP A 82 28.35 -8.93 4.14
N GLN A 83 27.79 -9.28 2.98
CA GLN A 83 27.93 -8.48 1.76
C GLN A 83 26.69 -8.65 0.85
N LYS A 84 26.32 -7.54 0.19
CA LYS A 84 25.34 -7.54 -0.90
C LYS A 84 25.94 -8.16 -2.17
N ILE A 85 25.09 -8.73 -3.02
CA ILE A 85 25.50 -9.31 -4.30
C ILE A 85 25.77 -8.18 -5.28
N SER A 86 26.96 -8.12 -5.84
CA SER A 86 27.32 -7.25 -6.95
C SER A 86 28.19 -7.99 -7.94
N THR A 87 27.77 -8.10 -9.20
CA THR A 87 28.53 -8.77 -10.27
C THR A 87 28.04 -8.38 -11.66
N SER A 88 28.97 -8.23 -12.59
CA SER A 88 28.72 -8.08 -14.03
C SER A 88 29.07 -9.36 -14.83
N ASP A 89 29.57 -10.40 -14.18
CA ASP A 89 29.93 -11.66 -14.81
C ASP A 89 28.67 -12.50 -15.08
N TYR A 90 28.38 -12.77 -16.35
CA TYR A 90 27.21 -13.55 -16.79
C TYR A 90 27.10 -14.92 -16.09
N GLY A 91 28.21 -15.65 -15.95
CA GLY A 91 28.23 -16.94 -15.29
C GLY A 91 27.84 -16.86 -13.81
N LYS A 92 28.29 -15.79 -13.12
CA LYS A 92 27.93 -15.52 -11.73
C LYS A 92 26.49 -15.01 -11.61
N ILE A 93 26.03 -14.14 -12.52
CA ILE A 93 24.64 -13.68 -12.55
C ILE A 93 23.70 -14.88 -12.65
N LYS A 94 23.97 -15.82 -13.53
CA LYS A 94 23.15 -17.02 -13.73
C LYS A 94 23.06 -17.92 -12.49
N ASN A 95 24.04 -17.87 -11.60
CA ASN A 95 24.00 -18.58 -10.32
C ASN A 95 23.00 -17.94 -9.33
N TYR A 96 22.76 -16.66 -9.45
CA TYR A 96 21.80 -15.90 -8.61
C TYR A 96 20.43 -15.75 -9.26
N ILE A 97 20.38 -15.76 -10.59
CA ILE A 97 19.18 -15.61 -11.41
C ILE A 97 19.15 -16.77 -12.43
N PRO A 98 18.63 -17.96 -12.07
CA PRO A 98 18.60 -19.12 -12.96
C PRO A 98 17.85 -18.87 -14.28
N SER A 99 16.83 -18.04 -14.29
CA SER A 99 16.09 -17.64 -15.48
C SER A 99 16.87 -16.72 -16.43
N PHE A 100 18.04 -16.15 -16.01
CA PHE A 100 18.82 -15.20 -16.80
C PHE A 100 19.37 -15.86 -18.06
N THR A 101 19.07 -15.28 -19.22
CA THR A 101 19.42 -15.86 -20.52
C THR A 101 20.58 -15.11 -21.19
N GLU A 102 21.29 -15.79 -22.10
CA GLU A 102 22.41 -15.21 -22.85
C GLU A 102 22.03 -13.99 -23.68
N LYS A 103 20.76 -13.88 -24.09
CA LYS A 103 20.16 -12.73 -24.77
C LYS A 103 20.38 -11.41 -24.01
N TYR A 104 20.48 -11.47 -22.68
CA TYR A 104 20.58 -10.31 -21.80
C TYR A 104 21.95 -10.18 -21.11
N LYS A 105 22.94 -11.02 -21.45
CA LYS A 105 24.24 -11.12 -20.76
C LYS A 105 24.99 -9.80 -20.56
N ASP A 106 24.87 -8.88 -21.54
CA ASP A 106 25.53 -7.57 -21.50
C ASP A 106 24.57 -6.44 -21.13
N LYS A 107 23.26 -6.77 -20.97
CA LYS A 107 22.20 -5.78 -20.77
C LYS A 107 21.88 -5.51 -19.31
N PHE A 108 22.21 -6.44 -18.40
CA PHE A 108 21.95 -6.31 -16.98
C PHE A 108 23.15 -6.80 -16.16
N ILE A 109 23.32 -6.16 -15.02
CA ILE A 109 24.25 -6.55 -13.94
C ILE A 109 23.48 -6.65 -12.63
N ILE A 110 24.08 -7.26 -11.61
CA ILE A 110 23.59 -7.18 -10.24
C ILE A 110 24.47 -6.17 -9.50
N GLN A 111 23.86 -5.19 -8.85
CA GLN A 111 24.53 -4.23 -8.00
C GLN A 111 23.72 -4.06 -6.71
N ASP A 112 24.37 -4.29 -5.57
CA ASP A 112 23.77 -4.14 -4.23
C ASP A 112 22.43 -4.87 -4.06
N ASP A 113 22.34 -6.13 -4.55
CA ASP A 113 21.16 -7.00 -4.55
C ASP A 113 20.05 -6.56 -5.51
N GLN A 114 20.31 -5.63 -6.39
CA GLN A 114 19.36 -5.15 -7.39
C GLN A 114 19.82 -5.48 -8.81
N LEU A 115 18.85 -5.75 -9.68
CA LEU A 115 19.10 -5.85 -11.09
C LEU A 115 19.23 -4.44 -11.68
N VAL A 116 20.33 -4.17 -12.39
CA VAL A 116 20.63 -2.86 -12.98
C VAL A 116 20.86 -3.02 -14.47
N GLY A 117 20.18 -2.21 -15.28
CA GLY A 117 20.37 -2.17 -16.73
C GLY A 117 21.68 -1.47 -17.10
N THR A 118 22.39 -1.98 -18.10
CA THR A 118 23.63 -1.41 -18.63
C THR A 118 23.35 -0.49 -19.85
N ASP A 119 24.39 0.20 -20.31
CA ASP A 119 24.34 1.00 -21.56
C ASP A 119 24.08 0.18 -22.82
N SER A 120 24.18 -1.15 -22.75
CA SER A 120 23.86 -2.06 -23.86
C SER A 120 22.36 -2.27 -24.07
N LEU A 121 21.50 -1.76 -23.19
CA LEU A 121 20.06 -1.68 -23.43
C LEU A 121 19.78 -0.65 -24.52
N SER A 122 18.92 -1.01 -25.49
CA SER A 122 18.35 -0.03 -26.42
C SER A 122 17.49 0.99 -25.70
N GLU A 123 17.25 2.15 -26.28
CA GLU A 123 16.42 3.21 -25.69
C GLU A 123 15.02 2.72 -25.30
N LYS A 124 14.41 1.86 -26.12
CA LYS A 124 13.11 1.23 -25.79
C LYS A 124 13.23 0.29 -24.60
N GLU A 125 14.29 -0.53 -24.54
CA GLU A 125 14.50 -1.46 -23.43
C GLU A 125 14.81 -0.72 -22.12
N LYS A 126 15.51 0.42 -22.17
CA LYS A 126 15.72 1.29 -21.00
C LYS A 126 14.39 1.86 -20.48
N MET A 127 13.51 2.30 -21.39
CA MET A 127 12.15 2.73 -21.00
C MET A 127 11.37 1.60 -20.34
N TRP A 128 11.38 0.40 -20.91
CA TRP A 128 10.69 -0.77 -20.37
C TRP A 128 11.29 -1.26 -19.04
N ALA A 129 12.63 -1.13 -18.87
CA ALA A 129 13.31 -1.43 -17.62
C ALA A 129 12.91 -0.43 -16.54
N ASN A 130 12.79 0.85 -16.85
CA ASN A 130 12.31 1.88 -15.93
C ASN A 130 10.87 1.61 -15.47
N ASP A 131 9.99 1.12 -16.34
CA ASP A 131 8.63 0.71 -15.96
C ASP A 131 8.61 -0.42 -14.92
N LEU A 132 9.70 -1.17 -14.81
CA LEU A 132 9.91 -2.25 -13.84
C LEU A 132 10.79 -1.83 -12.65
N ASN A 133 11.02 -0.53 -12.47
CA ASN A 133 11.91 0.03 -11.44
C ASN A 133 13.36 -0.46 -11.49
N ILE A 134 13.84 -0.80 -12.69
CA ILE A 134 15.24 -1.15 -12.87
C ILE A 134 16.03 0.11 -13.18
N SER A 135 16.98 0.43 -12.30
CA SER A 135 17.96 1.46 -12.55
C SER A 135 18.79 1.11 -13.79
N THR A 136 18.97 2.05 -14.70
CA THR A 136 19.86 1.88 -15.87
C THR A 136 21.10 2.73 -15.69
N SER A 137 22.28 2.15 -15.94
CA SER A 137 23.53 2.90 -15.97
C SER A 137 23.52 3.86 -17.16
N GLY A 138 23.65 5.13 -16.88
CA GLY A 138 23.53 6.19 -17.86
C GLY A 138 22.09 6.72 -17.95
N LYS A 139 21.89 7.97 -17.52
CA LYS A 139 20.67 8.70 -17.83
C LYS A 139 20.60 8.76 -19.36
N VAL A 140 19.63 8.03 -19.95
CA VAL A 140 19.22 8.34 -21.31
C VAL A 140 18.87 9.81 -21.28
N ALA A 141 19.56 10.61 -22.05
CA ALA A 141 19.20 12.01 -22.15
C ALA A 141 17.75 12.05 -22.67
N PHE A 142 16.85 12.58 -21.83
CA PHE A 142 15.45 12.73 -22.21
C PHE A 142 15.35 13.53 -23.49
N ASP A 143 14.87 12.90 -24.57
CA ASP A 143 14.70 13.56 -25.86
C ASP A 143 13.35 14.29 -25.87
N ALA A 144 13.37 15.54 -25.43
CA ALA A 144 12.22 16.41 -25.39
C ALA A 144 11.52 16.54 -26.75
N THR A 145 12.28 16.63 -27.84
CA THR A 145 11.71 16.79 -29.18
C THR A 145 10.88 15.57 -29.58
N LYS A 146 11.41 14.38 -29.33
CA LYS A 146 10.70 13.14 -29.62
C LYS A 146 9.49 12.95 -28.72
N TRP A 147 9.61 13.35 -27.44
CA TRP A 147 8.51 13.31 -26.49
C TRP A 147 7.37 14.22 -26.93
N ASP A 148 7.67 15.47 -27.30
CA ASP A 148 6.67 16.49 -27.64
C ASP A 148 5.94 16.23 -28.97
N ASN A 149 6.47 15.37 -29.87
CA ASN A 149 5.74 14.97 -31.09
C ASN A 149 4.40 14.30 -30.78
N ASP A 150 4.29 13.60 -29.63
CA ASP A 150 3.07 12.91 -29.19
C ASP A 150 2.44 13.59 -27.95
N ALA A 151 2.96 14.73 -27.52
CA ALA A 151 2.44 15.45 -26.35
C ALA A 151 1.02 15.97 -26.63
N THR A 152 0.24 16.05 -25.56
CA THR A 152 -1.07 16.73 -25.60
C THR A 152 -0.85 18.22 -25.87
N ASP A 153 -1.68 18.80 -26.75
CA ASP A 153 -1.61 20.23 -27.11
C ASP A 153 -1.49 21.09 -25.85
N GLU A 154 -0.50 21.99 -25.82
CA GLU A 154 -0.22 22.88 -24.69
C GLU A 154 -1.42 23.75 -24.29
N ASN A 155 -2.29 24.06 -25.23
CA ASN A 155 -3.52 24.80 -24.96
C ASN A 155 -4.56 24.02 -24.13
N CYS A 156 -4.35 22.73 -23.93
CA CYS A 156 -5.17 21.91 -23.03
C CYS A 156 -4.79 22.09 -21.57
N PHE A 157 -3.68 22.78 -21.27
CA PHE A 157 -3.18 23.01 -19.92
C PHE A 157 -3.27 24.49 -19.53
N LEU A 158 -3.59 24.75 -18.25
CA LEU A 158 -3.47 26.07 -17.67
C LEU A 158 -2.06 26.20 -17.09
N TRP A 159 -1.35 27.22 -17.55
CA TRP A 159 0.05 27.47 -17.15
C TRP A 159 0.15 28.63 -16.17
N ALA A 160 1.02 28.51 -15.18
CA ALA A 160 1.41 29.64 -14.34
C ALA A 160 2.17 30.70 -15.18
N GLU A 161 2.40 31.86 -14.60
CA GLU A 161 3.14 32.96 -15.25
C GLU A 161 4.57 32.57 -15.68
N ASP A 162 5.17 31.57 -15.01
CA ASP A 162 6.49 31.04 -15.34
C ASP A 162 6.52 30.24 -16.68
N GLY A 163 5.36 29.92 -17.22
CA GLY A 163 5.19 29.15 -18.46
C GLY A 163 5.66 27.69 -18.39
N THR A 164 6.09 27.21 -17.20
CA THR A 164 6.66 25.86 -17.00
C THR A 164 5.92 25.07 -15.92
N THR A 165 5.07 25.71 -15.14
CA THR A 165 4.23 25.05 -14.12
C THR A 165 2.81 24.91 -14.63
N ILE A 166 2.28 23.65 -14.66
CA ILE A 166 0.87 23.41 -14.92
C ILE A 166 0.08 23.64 -13.64
N THR A 167 -0.99 24.46 -13.72
CA THR A 167 -1.86 24.79 -12.59
C THR A 167 -3.28 24.25 -12.74
N GLY A 168 -3.60 23.67 -13.90
CA GLY A 168 -4.90 23.07 -14.18
C GLY A 168 -5.02 22.57 -15.62
N LEU A 169 -6.21 22.10 -15.96
CA LEU A 169 -6.55 21.58 -17.27
C LEU A 169 -7.75 22.34 -17.87
N ASP A 170 -7.74 22.51 -19.20
CA ASP A 170 -8.91 23.02 -19.95
C ASP A 170 -9.81 21.81 -20.31
N GLU A 171 -10.84 21.58 -19.51
CA GLU A 171 -11.77 20.46 -19.69
C GLU A 171 -12.46 20.44 -21.04
N THR A 172 -12.73 21.63 -21.61
CA THR A 172 -13.42 21.73 -22.92
C THR A 172 -12.55 21.21 -24.05
N LYS A 173 -11.24 21.44 -23.97
CA LYS A 173 -10.26 20.97 -24.96
C LYS A 173 -9.84 19.52 -24.75
N LEU A 174 -10.05 19.01 -23.54
CA LEU A 174 -9.79 17.61 -23.21
C LEU A 174 -11.01 16.70 -23.40
N ALA A 175 -12.18 17.26 -23.75
CA ALA A 175 -13.39 16.48 -23.93
C ALA A 175 -13.19 15.29 -24.87
N GLY A 176 -13.51 14.06 -24.37
CA GLY A 176 -13.35 12.82 -25.11
C GLY A 176 -11.92 12.24 -25.13
N LYS A 177 -10.92 12.89 -24.51
CA LYS A 177 -9.61 12.31 -24.32
C LYS A 177 -9.61 11.41 -23.09
N THR A 178 -8.99 10.24 -23.19
CA THR A 178 -8.78 9.32 -22.07
C THR A 178 -7.32 9.26 -21.63
N LYS A 179 -6.43 9.85 -22.43
CA LYS A 179 -4.99 9.91 -22.15
C LYS A 179 -4.46 11.30 -22.39
N ILE A 180 -3.59 11.75 -21.48
CA ILE A 180 -2.80 12.97 -21.64
C ILE A 180 -1.32 12.65 -21.51
N ARG A 181 -0.50 13.30 -22.34
CA ARG A 181 0.97 13.32 -22.25
C ARG A 181 1.40 14.76 -22.01
N ILE A 182 2.00 15.01 -20.86
CA ILE A 182 2.40 16.36 -20.45
C ILE A 182 3.59 16.84 -21.28
N PRO A 183 3.56 18.07 -21.85
CA PRO A 183 4.65 18.61 -22.65
C PRO A 183 5.97 18.72 -21.88
N SER A 184 7.09 18.54 -22.58
CA SER A 184 8.44 18.51 -21.99
C SER A 184 8.90 19.83 -21.38
N LYS A 185 8.27 20.96 -21.73
CA LYS A 185 8.56 22.24 -21.06
C LYS A 185 8.09 22.28 -19.60
N CYS A 186 7.20 21.37 -19.20
CA CYS A 186 6.69 21.31 -17.84
C CYS A 186 7.80 20.94 -16.84
N LYS A 187 7.87 21.68 -15.74
CA LYS A 187 8.83 21.45 -14.63
C LYS A 187 8.13 21.05 -13.34
N ALA A 188 6.90 21.53 -13.15
CA ALA A 188 6.08 21.21 -11.99
C ALA A 188 4.61 21.11 -12.37
N ILE A 189 3.87 20.30 -11.62
CA ILE A 189 2.44 20.14 -11.76
C ILE A 189 1.83 20.43 -10.41
N ARG A 190 0.91 21.38 -10.31
CA ARG A 190 0.16 21.68 -9.09
C ARG A 190 -1.20 22.22 -9.46
N SER A 191 -2.16 22.16 -8.57
CA SER A 191 -3.43 22.87 -8.76
C SER A 191 -3.50 24.05 -7.80
N ASP A 192 -3.88 25.20 -8.31
CA ASP A 192 -4.11 26.41 -7.50
C ASP A 192 -5.47 26.38 -6.79
N TYR A 193 -5.88 25.20 -6.36
CA TYR A 193 -7.15 24.94 -5.69
C TYR A 193 -7.44 25.86 -4.49
N ALA A 194 -6.39 26.38 -3.87
CA ALA A 194 -6.50 27.27 -2.71
C ALA A 194 -7.05 28.67 -3.03
N PHE A 195 -7.20 29.07 -4.30
CA PHE A 195 -7.50 30.45 -4.66
C PHE A 195 -8.91 30.71 -5.20
N ASN A 196 -9.66 29.70 -5.59
CA ASN A 196 -10.97 29.92 -6.17
C ASN A 196 -12.10 29.60 -5.18
N GLY A 197 -12.26 30.31 -4.10
CA GLY A 197 -13.33 30.25 -3.08
C GLY A 197 -14.77 29.96 -3.56
N THR A 198 -14.96 29.32 -4.68
CA THR A 198 -16.20 28.78 -5.20
C THR A 198 -16.27 27.30 -4.96
N GLU A 199 -17.35 26.82 -4.37
CA GLU A 199 -17.71 25.47 -3.95
C GLU A 199 -17.61 24.37 -5.04
N SER A 200 -16.81 24.53 -6.05
CA SER A 200 -16.63 23.54 -7.09
C SER A 200 -15.55 22.53 -6.69
N TYR A 201 -15.84 21.70 -5.67
CA TYR A 201 -15.14 20.44 -5.37
C TYR A 201 -15.18 19.45 -6.53
N ARG A 202 -15.54 19.89 -7.70
CA ARG A 202 -15.77 19.13 -8.91
C ARG A 202 -14.98 19.69 -10.07
N SER A 203 -13.65 19.80 -9.96
CA SER A 203 -12.90 19.68 -11.22
C SER A 203 -12.96 18.21 -11.62
N PHE A 204 -14.10 17.88 -12.14
CA PHE A 204 -14.37 16.61 -12.76
C PHE A 204 -13.59 16.60 -14.08
N ILE A 205 -12.33 16.20 -14.03
CA ILE A 205 -11.59 15.91 -15.24
C ILE A 205 -12.07 14.54 -15.70
N GLY A 206 -13.31 14.56 -16.23
CA GLY A 206 -14.01 13.38 -16.67
C GLY A 206 -13.27 12.72 -17.82
N GLY A 207 -12.95 11.44 -17.64
CA GLY A 207 -12.51 10.55 -18.69
C GLY A 207 -11.00 10.36 -18.84
N ILE A 208 -10.13 11.07 -18.11
CA ILE A 208 -8.68 10.82 -18.20
C ILE A 208 -8.32 9.58 -17.39
N GLU A 209 -7.96 8.53 -18.10
CA GLU A 209 -7.58 7.21 -17.56
C GLU A 209 -6.07 7.04 -17.41
N GLU A 210 -5.29 7.75 -18.23
CA GLU A 210 -3.83 7.64 -18.26
C GLU A 210 -3.15 9.00 -18.35
N VAL A 211 -2.11 9.20 -17.56
CA VAL A 211 -1.27 10.39 -17.56
C VAL A 211 0.18 9.98 -17.76
N GLU A 212 0.87 10.57 -18.73
CA GLU A 212 2.31 10.42 -18.96
C GLU A 212 3.03 11.73 -18.60
N ILE A 213 3.96 11.63 -17.64
CA ILE A 213 4.75 12.74 -17.12
C ILE A 213 6.18 12.65 -17.67
N PRO A 214 6.74 13.74 -18.25
CA PRO A 214 8.11 13.74 -18.79
C PRO A 214 9.16 13.85 -17.70
N ASP A 215 10.39 13.39 -17.99
CA ASP A 215 11.55 13.47 -17.10
C ASP A 215 12.02 14.91 -16.79
N THR A 216 11.37 15.91 -17.34
CA THR A 216 11.61 17.33 -17.03
C THR A 216 10.89 17.79 -15.78
N VAL A 217 9.85 17.04 -15.33
CA VAL A 217 9.06 17.36 -14.12
C VAL A 217 9.83 16.93 -12.88
N THR A 218 10.04 17.86 -11.97
CA THR A 218 10.77 17.63 -10.72
C THR A 218 9.87 17.61 -9.48
N GLU A 219 8.63 18.10 -9.61
CA GLU A 219 7.66 18.18 -8.53
C GLU A 219 6.25 17.84 -9.02
N ILE A 220 5.59 16.95 -8.30
CA ILE A 220 4.14 16.80 -8.29
C ILE A 220 3.65 17.53 -7.05
N GLY A 221 3.14 18.74 -7.22
CA GLY A 221 2.75 19.64 -6.15
C GLY A 221 1.41 19.28 -5.51
N SER A 222 0.97 20.12 -4.60
CA SER A 222 -0.32 19.93 -3.91
C SER A 222 -1.47 19.94 -4.90
N TYR A 223 -2.44 19.03 -4.69
CA TYR A 223 -3.67 18.86 -5.49
C TYR A 223 -3.44 18.56 -6.97
N ALA A 224 -2.24 18.17 -7.41
CA ALA A 224 -1.88 18.05 -8.82
C ALA A 224 -2.83 17.15 -9.62
N PHE A 225 -3.26 16.02 -9.05
CA PHE A 225 -4.20 15.06 -9.64
C PHE A 225 -5.41 14.80 -8.74
N HIS A 226 -5.79 15.79 -7.94
CA HIS A 226 -6.96 15.72 -7.06
C HIS A 226 -8.24 15.48 -7.87
N ASN A 227 -9.08 14.51 -7.46
CA ASN A 227 -10.33 14.14 -8.14
C ASN A 227 -10.19 13.60 -9.57
N PHE A 228 -9.05 13.06 -9.95
CA PHE A 228 -8.92 12.31 -11.19
C PHE A 228 -9.59 10.93 -11.03
N LEU A 229 -10.92 10.93 -11.00
CA LEU A 229 -11.73 9.75 -10.65
C LEU A 229 -11.48 8.57 -11.59
N GLU A 230 -11.27 8.82 -12.89
CA GLU A 230 -11.07 7.78 -13.89
C GLU A 230 -9.60 7.37 -14.09
N LEU A 231 -8.66 8.00 -13.36
CA LEU A 231 -7.24 7.71 -13.49
C LEU A 231 -6.93 6.27 -13.07
N LYS A 232 -6.44 5.48 -14.02
CA LYS A 232 -6.04 4.08 -13.82
C LYS A 232 -4.53 3.91 -13.81
N LYS A 233 -3.82 4.78 -14.57
CA LYS A 233 -2.37 4.67 -14.78
C LYS A 233 -1.71 6.04 -14.83
N ILE A 234 -0.62 6.16 -14.11
CA ILE A 234 0.27 7.31 -14.14
C ILE A 234 1.72 6.84 -13.94
N ASN A 235 2.66 7.40 -14.69
CA ASN A 235 4.07 7.23 -14.41
C ASN A 235 4.59 8.42 -13.60
N ILE A 236 5.40 8.18 -12.58
CA ILE A 236 6.15 9.20 -11.86
C ILE A 236 7.61 9.05 -12.30
N PRO A 237 8.19 10.02 -13.03
CA PRO A 237 9.56 9.92 -13.51
C PRO A 237 10.59 10.07 -12.38
N ASN A 238 11.79 9.52 -12.60
CA ASN A 238 12.89 9.58 -11.63
C ASN A 238 13.44 11.01 -11.36
N SER A 239 12.96 12.00 -12.09
CA SER A 239 13.24 13.43 -11.84
C SER A 239 12.41 14.00 -10.69
N VAL A 240 11.28 13.38 -10.35
CA VAL A 240 10.38 13.85 -9.29
C VAL A 240 11.00 13.59 -7.92
N THR A 241 11.09 14.65 -7.11
CA THR A 241 11.66 14.61 -5.77
C THR A 241 10.61 14.78 -4.66
N ARG A 242 9.41 15.26 -5.02
CA ARG A 242 8.34 15.55 -4.07
C ARG A 242 6.96 15.22 -4.65
N ILE A 243 6.10 14.64 -3.81
CA ILE A 243 4.66 14.50 -4.01
C ILE A 243 3.98 15.35 -2.94
N GLY A 244 3.16 16.32 -3.35
CA GLY A 244 2.54 17.30 -2.47
C GLY A 244 1.33 16.77 -1.70
N GLN A 245 0.76 17.65 -0.87
CA GLN A 245 -0.49 17.41 -0.14
C GLN A 245 -1.64 17.16 -1.13
N ASP A 246 -2.52 16.19 -0.81
CA ASP A 246 -3.71 15.85 -1.61
C ASP A 246 -3.41 15.57 -3.10
N ALA A 247 -2.16 15.24 -3.47
CA ALA A 247 -1.73 15.16 -4.86
C ALA A 247 -2.53 14.15 -5.69
N PHE A 248 -2.95 13.03 -5.10
CA PHE A 248 -3.78 11.97 -5.72
C PHE A 248 -5.07 11.71 -4.93
N TYR A 249 -5.53 12.73 -4.19
CA TYR A 249 -6.75 12.61 -3.40
C TYR A 249 -7.96 12.28 -4.30
N TYR A 250 -8.75 11.26 -3.94
CA TYR A 250 -9.90 10.78 -4.73
C TYR A 250 -9.55 10.21 -6.12
N CYS A 251 -8.34 9.70 -6.34
CA CYS A 251 -8.03 8.89 -7.53
C CYS A 251 -8.58 7.45 -7.32
N ILE A 252 -9.91 7.31 -7.29
CA ILE A 252 -10.61 6.10 -6.86
C ILE A 252 -10.37 4.88 -7.75
N ASN A 253 -10.02 5.06 -9.01
CA ASN A 253 -9.76 4.00 -9.98
C ASN A 253 -8.26 3.68 -10.15
N LEU A 254 -7.36 4.36 -9.41
CA LEU A 254 -5.93 4.10 -9.46
C LEU A 254 -5.62 2.77 -8.77
N THR A 255 -5.23 1.76 -9.55
CA THR A 255 -5.01 0.40 -9.03
C THR A 255 -3.59 0.14 -8.54
N SER A 256 -2.62 0.85 -9.11
CA SER A 256 -1.21 0.78 -8.75
C SER A 256 -0.49 2.07 -9.11
N ILE A 257 0.53 2.41 -8.35
CA ILE A 257 1.43 3.52 -8.62
C ILE A 257 2.83 3.16 -8.14
N THR A 258 3.82 3.52 -8.93
CA THR A 258 5.22 3.37 -8.58
C THR A 258 5.79 4.72 -8.18
N ILE A 259 6.29 4.81 -6.95
CA ILE A 259 6.97 6.01 -6.44
C ILE A 259 8.48 5.78 -6.58
N PRO A 260 9.19 6.58 -7.38
CA PRO A 260 10.63 6.40 -7.58
C PRO A 260 11.45 6.77 -6.32
N ASN A 261 12.65 6.19 -6.20
CA ASN A 261 13.56 6.45 -5.08
C ASN A 261 14.10 7.90 -5.02
N SER A 262 13.84 8.69 -6.04
CA SER A 262 14.13 10.15 -6.03
C SER A 262 13.16 10.93 -5.15
N VAL A 263 11.96 10.39 -4.87
CA VAL A 263 10.97 11.06 -4.03
C VAL A 263 11.40 10.98 -2.57
N THR A 264 11.59 12.14 -1.95
CA THR A 264 12.01 12.26 -0.55
C THR A 264 10.88 12.66 0.39
N SER A 265 9.76 13.15 -0.14
CA SER A 265 8.60 13.54 0.65
C SER A 265 7.27 13.24 -0.05
N ILE A 266 6.32 12.76 0.74
CA ILE A 266 4.93 12.51 0.36
C ILE A 266 4.07 13.29 1.34
N GLY A 267 3.24 14.20 0.84
CA GLY A 267 2.45 15.12 1.66
C GLY A 267 1.24 14.46 2.31
N SER A 268 0.63 15.19 3.24
CA SER A 268 -0.61 14.77 3.92
C SER A 268 -1.70 14.45 2.89
N ASN A 269 -2.48 13.40 3.15
CA ASN A 269 -3.58 12.92 2.32
C ASN A 269 -3.20 12.60 0.86
N ALA A 270 -1.93 12.45 0.52
CA ALA A 270 -1.48 12.34 -0.87
C ALA A 270 -2.20 11.24 -1.66
N PHE A 271 -2.60 10.14 -1.02
CA PHE A 271 -3.32 9.02 -1.63
C PHE A 271 -4.67 8.72 -0.95
N THR A 272 -5.21 9.68 -0.19
CA THR A 272 -6.52 9.52 0.47
C THR A 272 -7.60 9.25 -0.58
N TRP A 273 -8.46 8.25 -0.33
CA TRP A 273 -9.51 7.79 -1.24
C TRP A 273 -9.00 7.18 -2.57
N CYS A 274 -7.76 6.71 -2.63
CA CYS A 274 -7.32 5.81 -3.71
C CYS A 274 -7.88 4.40 -3.45
N SER A 275 -9.22 4.27 -3.50
CA SER A 275 -9.92 3.08 -3.01
C SER A 275 -9.64 1.80 -3.78
N SER A 276 -9.19 1.89 -5.04
CA SER A 276 -8.78 0.73 -5.84
C SER A 276 -7.30 0.38 -5.73
N LEU A 277 -6.50 1.16 -4.98
CA LEU A 277 -5.06 0.93 -4.84
C LEU A 277 -4.80 -0.35 -4.05
N THR A 278 -4.26 -1.38 -4.73
CA THR A 278 -4.04 -2.71 -4.12
C THR A 278 -2.70 -2.86 -3.43
N SER A 279 -1.70 -2.13 -3.89
CA SER A 279 -0.34 -2.14 -3.35
C SER A 279 0.38 -0.83 -3.64
N ILE A 280 1.27 -0.43 -2.75
CA ILE A 280 2.16 0.71 -2.91
C ILE A 280 3.45 0.45 -2.15
N ALA A 281 4.59 0.78 -2.77
CA ALA A 281 5.89 0.74 -2.11
C ALA A 281 6.30 2.15 -1.68
N ILE A 282 6.69 2.30 -0.42
CA ILE A 282 7.24 3.54 0.11
C ILE A 282 8.75 3.52 -0.13
N PRO A 283 9.33 4.50 -0.84
CA PRO A 283 10.77 4.54 -1.09
C PRO A 283 11.59 4.70 0.19
N GLU A 284 12.81 4.14 0.19
CA GLU A 284 13.78 4.29 1.30
C GLU A 284 14.30 5.73 1.50
N SER A 285 13.98 6.63 0.58
CA SER A 285 14.27 8.07 0.68
C SER A 285 13.21 8.85 1.48
N VAL A 286 12.04 8.24 1.73
CA VAL A 286 10.94 8.88 2.47
C VAL A 286 11.14 8.69 3.97
N THR A 287 11.11 9.78 4.73
CA THR A 287 11.34 9.76 6.18
C THR A 287 10.08 9.92 7.02
N SER A 288 8.97 10.33 6.41
CA SER A 288 7.68 10.53 7.09
C SER A 288 6.53 10.04 6.23
N ILE A 289 5.59 9.36 6.86
CA ILE A 289 4.24 9.09 6.34
C ILE A 289 3.34 10.10 7.04
N GLU A 290 2.83 11.07 6.29
CA GLU A 290 2.09 12.21 6.85
C GLU A 290 0.65 11.85 7.22
N LEU A 291 -0.06 12.82 7.84
CA LEU A 291 -1.49 12.72 8.19
C LEU A 291 -2.30 12.18 7.01
N GLY A 292 -3.08 11.13 7.22
CA GLY A 292 -4.05 10.60 6.27
C GLY A 292 -3.46 10.07 4.95
N THR A 293 -2.14 9.93 4.81
CA THR A 293 -1.49 9.65 3.51
C THR A 293 -2.15 8.52 2.72
N PHE A 294 -2.56 7.42 3.36
CA PHE A 294 -3.23 6.27 2.75
C PHE A 294 -4.65 6.05 3.29
N SER A 295 -5.24 7.05 3.91
CA SER A 295 -6.60 6.97 4.44
C SER A 295 -7.59 6.60 3.32
N TRP A 296 -8.56 5.72 3.59
CA TRP A 296 -9.55 5.26 2.62
C TRP A 296 -8.98 4.51 1.39
N CYS A 297 -7.78 3.94 1.50
CA CYS A 297 -7.25 3.01 0.51
C CYS A 297 -7.86 1.62 0.74
N GLY A 298 -9.16 1.49 0.46
CA GLY A 298 -9.96 0.31 0.84
C GLY A 298 -9.50 -1.02 0.23
N SER A 299 -8.80 -1.01 -0.90
CA SER A 299 -8.26 -2.23 -1.54
C SER A 299 -6.82 -2.55 -1.15
N LEU A 300 -6.15 -1.69 -0.37
CA LEU A 300 -4.76 -1.91 0.03
C LEU A 300 -4.67 -3.09 1.00
N THR A 301 -3.95 -4.15 0.61
CA THR A 301 -3.88 -5.39 1.40
C THR A 301 -2.68 -5.46 2.34
N ASN A 302 -1.56 -4.91 1.91
CA ASN A 302 -0.30 -4.93 2.65
C ASN A 302 0.48 -3.63 2.40
N ILE A 303 1.22 -3.19 3.41
CA ILE A 303 2.18 -2.09 3.29
C ILE A 303 3.44 -2.40 4.09
N THR A 304 4.59 -1.96 3.58
CA THR A 304 5.88 -2.07 4.29
C THR A 304 6.39 -0.68 4.64
N ILE A 305 6.69 -0.47 5.90
CA ILE A 305 7.32 0.74 6.44
C ILE A 305 8.83 0.56 6.33
N PRO A 306 9.53 1.36 5.51
CA PRO A 306 10.97 1.25 5.31
C PRO A 306 11.78 1.68 6.55
N GLU A 307 13.09 1.40 6.54
CA GLU A 307 13.97 1.77 7.66
C GLU A 307 14.12 3.28 7.86
N SER A 308 13.93 4.04 6.79
CA SER A 308 14.04 5.51 6.77
C SER A 308 12.91 6.23 7.50
N VAL A 309 11.74 5.60 7.64
CA VAL A 309 10.56 6.26 8.22
C VAL A 309 10.73 6.44 9.73
N THR A 310 10.72 7.71 10.15
CA THR A 310 10.84 8.12 11.55
C THR A 310 9.55 8.67 12.13
N ASN A 311 8.57 9.01 11.29
CA ASN A 311 7.27 9.53 11.69
C ASN A 311 6.12 8.91 10.88
N ILE A 312 5.03 8.55 11.56
CA ILE A 312 3.76 8.13 10.98
C ILE A 312 2.68 9.01 11.59
N GLY A 313 2.02 9.79 10.73
CA GLY A 313 0.96 10.73 11.10
C GLY A 313 -0.34 10.03 11.48
N ASP A 314 -1.19 10.76 12.20
CA ASP A 314 -2.51 10.29 12.58
C ASP A 314 -3.33 9.90 11.35
N SER A 315 -4.21 8.92 11.49
CA SER A 315 -5.09 8.43 10.43
C SER A 315 -4.38 8.01 9.12
N ALA A 316 -3.05 7.79 9.13
CA ALA A 316 -2.29 7.43 7.93
C ALA A 316 -2.85 6.19 7.22
N PHE A 317 -3.46 5.26 7.96
CA PHE A 317 -4.07 4.02 7.47
C PHE A 317 -5.55 3.88 7.87
N TYR A 318 -6.24 5.01 8.09
CA TYR A 318 -7.65 5.02 8.44
C TYR A 318 -8.50 4.50 7.30
N ASN A 319 -9.49 3.66 7.60
CA ASN A 319 -10.41 3.03 6.65
C ASN A 319 -9.72 2.30 5.47
N CYS A 320 -8.59 1.63 5.77
CA CYS A 320 -7.95 0.67 4.87
C CYS A 320 -8.57 -0.71 5.07
N SER A 321 -9.85 -0.88 4.70
CA SER A 321 -10.69 -2.03 5.09
C SER A 321 -10.19 -3.40 4.61
N SER A 322 -9.31 -3.46 3.59
CA SER A 322 -8.67 -4.72 3.16
C SER A 322 -7.26 -4.91 3.73
N LEU A 323 -6.73 -3.96 4.51
CA LEU A 323 -5.38 -4.03 5.02
C LEU A 323 -5.26 -5.14 6.08
N THR A 324 -4.46 -6.16 5.79
CA THR A 324 -4.24 -7.29 6.69
C THR A 324 -2.89 -7.23 7.39
N ASN A 325 -1.90 -6.56 6.79
CA ASN A 325 -0.54 -6.49 7.34
C ASN A 325 0.10 -5.12 7.13
N ILE A 326 0.62 -4.56 8.21
CA ILE A 326 1.58 -3.45 8.19
C ILE A 326 2.92 -4.03 8.62
N ASN A 327 3.80 -4.26 7.66
CA ASN A 327 5.14 -4.76 7.91
C ASN A 327 6.09 -3.59 8.20
N VAL A 328 7.11 -3.82 9.01
CA VAL A 328 8.14 -2.83 9.32
C VAL A 328 9.50 -3.46 9.04
N SER A 329 10.38 -2.74 8.33
CA SER A 329 11.77 -3.16 8.12
C SER A 329 12.46 -3.43 9.45
N ASP A 330 13.19 -4.54 9.57
CA ASP A 330 13.89 -4.92 10.81
C ASP A 330 14.87 -3.84 11.29
N ASN A 331 15.44 -3.09 10.36
CA ASN A 331 16.38 -2.00 10.62
C ASN A 331 15.71 -0.69 11.05
N ASN A 332 14.38 -0.56 10.95
CA ASN A 332 13.68 0.65 11.37
C ASN A 332 13.92 0.90 12.86
N LYS A 333 14.27 2.15 13.22
CA LYS A 333 14.65 2.55 14.59
C LYS A 333 13.48 3.04 15.44
N ASN A 334 12.35 3.36 14.81
CA ASN A 334 11.21 4.02 15.45
C ASN A 334 9.99 3.10 15.61
N TYR A 335 9.85 2.12 14.71
CA TYR A 335 8.68 1.24 14.61
C TYR A 335 9.07 -0.22 14.56
N SER A 336 8.09 -1.07 14.84
CA SER A 336 8.19 -2.53 14.72
C SER A 336 6.81 -3.10 14.39
N SER A 337 6.76 -4.32 13.88
CA SER A 337 5.50 -5.04 13.69
C SER A 337 5.56 -6.44 14.31
N ILE A 338 4.40 -6.93 14.76
CA ILE A 338 4.18 -8.31 15.20
C ILE A 338 2.92 -8.80 14.51
N ASP A 339 3.01 -9.86 13.72
CA ASP A 339 1.88 -10.43 12.99
C ASP A 339 1.11 -9.37 12.16
N GLY A 340 1.84 -8.42 11.56
CA GLY A 340 1.28 -7.34 10.76
C GLY A 340 0.61 -6.21 11.54
N VAL A 341 0.65 -6.22 12.87
CA VAL A 341 0.18 -5.13 13.74
C VAL A 341 1.32 -4.16 13.98
N LEU A 342 1.06 -2.86 13.84
CA LEU A 342 2.07 -1.80 13.97
C LEU A 342 2.23 -1.33 15.42
N PHE A 343 3.47 -1.22 15.86
CA PHE A 343 3.88 -0.72 17.17
C PHE A 343 4.99 0.33 17.05
N ASN A 344 5.20 1.09 18.13
CA ASN A 344 6.46 1.79 18.32
C ASN A 344 7.61 0.76 18.47
N LYS A 345 8.87 1.20 18.37
CA LYS A 345 10.05 0.30 18.37
C LYS A 345 10.08 -0.61 19.59
N ASP A 346 9.82 -0.06 20.78
CA ASP A 346 9.90 -0.79 22.05
C ASP A 346 8.66 -1.65 22.35
N LYS A 347 7.67 -1.64 21.42
CA LYS A 347 6.41 -2.38 21.56
C LYS A 347 5.63 -2.04 22.83
N THR A 348 5.77 -0.80 23.28
CA THR A 348 5.03 -0.26 24.43
C THR A 348 3.73 0.44 24.01
N VAL A 349 3.64 0.86 22.75
CA VAL A 349 2.45 1.49 22.17
C VAL A 349 2.00 0.68 20.96
N ILE A 350 0.75 0.24 20.95
CA ILE A 350 0.09 -0.26 19.74
C ILE A 350 -0.40 0.95 18.95
N ILE A 351 0.03 1.07 17.67
CA ILE A 351 -0.27 2.21 16.82
C ILE A 351 -1.43 1.90 15.88
N LYS A 352 -1.41 0.75 15.20
CA LYS A 352 -2.52 0.34 14.33
C LYS A 352 -2.63 -1.18 14.22
N TYR A 353 -3.79 -1.69 14.55
CA TYR A 353 -4.25 -3.02 14.18
C TYR A 353 -4.93 -2.92 12.80
N PRO A 354 -4.51 -3.68 11.78
CA PRO A 354 -5.09 -3.58 10.46
C PRO A 354 -6.56 -3.99 10.42
N GLU A 355 -7.40 -3.15 9.82
CA GLU A 355 -8.87 -3.31 9.79
C GLU A 355 -9.33 -4.55 9.01
N GLY A 356 -8.58 -4.93 7.95
CA GLY A 356 -8.87 -6.10 7.11
C GLY A 356 -8.51 -7.44 7.72
N LYS A 357 -7.98 -7.48 8.96
CA LYS A 357 -7.71 -8.76 9.64
C LYS A 357 -9.03 -9.44 10.02
N GLU A 358 -9.23 -10.66 9.55
CA GLU A 358 -10.45 -11.45 9.82
C GLU A 358 -10.46 -12.12 11.20
N SER A 359 -9.41 -11.97 12.01
CA SER A 359 -9.30 -12.56 13.34
C SER A 359 -10.43 -12.09 14.23
N LYS A 360 -11.12 -13.02 14.88
CA LYS A 360 -12.21 -12.72 15.83
C LYS A 360 -11.70 -12.29 17.20
N SER A 361 -10.45 -12.60 17.53
CA SER A 361 -9.85 -12.25 18.81
C SER A 361 -8.41 -11.79 18.64
N TYR A 362 -8.00 -10.85 19.49
CA TYR A 362 -6.62 -10.40 19.55
C TYR A 362 -6.15 -10.29 21.01
N LYS A 363 -4.96 -10.85 21.27
CA LYS A 363 -4.29 -10.70 22.58
C LYS A 363 -3.18 -9.67 22.44
N ILE A 364 -3.35 -8.54 23.11
CA ILE A 364 -2.34 -7.47 23.15
C ILE A 364 -1.09 -7.99 23.89
N PRO A 365 0.13 -7.80 23.34
CA PRO A 365 1.37 -8.21 24.00
C PRO A 365 1.56 -7.57 25.37
N ASN A 366 2.18 -8.30 26.31
CA ASN A 366 2.39 -7.84 27.68
C ASN A 366 3.33 -6.62 27.80
N SER A 367 4.10 -6.31 26.76
CA SER A 367 4.97 -5.12 26.72
C SER A 367 4.19 -3.83 26.50
N VAL A 368 2.96 -3.91 25.98
CA VAL A 368 2.16 -2.74 25.64
C VAL A 368 1.63 -2.07 26.90
N THR A 369 1.86 -0.77 27.00
CA THR A 369 1.41 0.08 28.10
C THR A 369 0.36 1.10 27.68
N SER A 370 0.23 1.36 26.36
CA SER A 370 -0.71 2.32 25.81
C SER A 370 -1.32 1.82 24.50
N ILE A 371 -2.61 2.06 24.34
CA ILE A 371 -3.32 1.90 23.06
C ILE A 371 -3.38 3.28 22.40
N GLY A 372 -2.82 3.40 21.21
CA GLY A 372 -2.67 4.66 20.49
C GLY A 372 -3.99 5.20 19.92
N TYR A 373 -3.89 6.37 19.28
CA TYR A 373 -4.98 7.00 18.53
C TYR A 373 -5.51 6.05 17.44
N GLY A 374 -6.83 5.81 17.39
CA GLY A 374 -7.48 4.98 16.37
C GLY A 374 -6.87 3.57 16.20
N ALA A 375 -6.19 3.04 17.23
CA ALA A 375 -5.39 1.82 17.08
C ALA A 375 -6.19 0.59 16.62
N PHE A 376 -7.44 0.48 17.00
CA PHE A 376 -8.40 -0.56 16.59
C PHE A 376 -9.64 0.03 15.91
N GLU A 377 -9.56 1.27 15.44
CA GLU A 377 -10.67 1.94 14.77
C GLU A 377 -11.16 1.11 13.57
N ASP A 378 -12.50 0.96 13.45
CA ASP A 378 -13.20 0.19 12.43
C ASP A 378 -12.81 -1.31 12.34
N CYS A 379 -12.19 -1.88 13.38
CA CYS A 379 -11.87 -3.31 13.45
C CYS A 379 -13.14 -4.15 13.65
N SER A 380 -14.04 -4.09 12.66
CA SER A 380 -15.39 -4.68 12.72
C SER A 380 -15.43 -6.22 12.80
N SER A 381 -14.30 -6.91 12.51
CA SER A 381 -14.19 -8.36 12.64
C SER A 381 -13.93 -8.83 14.08
N LEU A 382 -13.34 -7.98 14.94
CA LEU A 382 -12.96 -8.34 16.30
C LEU A 382 -14.18 -8.46 17.21
N THR A 383 -14.33 -9.63 17.84
CA THR A 383 -15.39 -9.90 18.84
C THR A 383 -14.87 -9.86 20.27
N ASN A 384 -13.55 -10.07 20.45
CA ASN A 384 -12.90 -10.08 21.75
C ASN A 384 -11.48 -9.55 21.70
N ILE A 385 -11.09 -8.74 22.67
CA ILE A 385 -9.73 -8.23 22.86
C ILE A 385 -9.28 -8.50 24.29
N THR A 386 -8.11 -9.11 24.42
CA THR A 386 -7.49 -9.35 25.75
C THR A 386 -6.42 -8.30 25.99
N MET A 387 -6.63 -7.47 27.01
CA MET A 387 -5.68 -6.44 27.47
C MET A 387 -4.79 -7.00 28.58
N PRO A 388 -3.47 -6.79 28.53
CA PRO A 388 -2.58 -7.10 29.66
C PRO A 388 -2.71 -6.05 30.77
N ASN A 389 -2.31 -6.43 32.00
CA ASN A 389 -2.32 -5.51 33.16
C ASN A 389 -1.29 -4.37 33.05
N SER A 390 -0.48 -4.34 32.02
CA SER A 390 0.46 -3.24 31.73
C SER A 390 -0.18 -2.01 31.10
N ILE A 391 -1.42 -2.12 30.58
CA ILE A 391 -2.11 -0.99 29.92
C ILE A 391 -2.48 0.07 30.96
N THR A 392 -2.02 1.30 30.73
CA THR A 392 -2.32 2.46 31.60
C THR A 392 -3.20 3.50 30.90
N SER A 393 -3.26 3.49 29.56
CA SER A 393 -4.05 4.45 28.77
C SER A 393 -4.69 3.83 27.55
N ILE A 394 -5.91 4.26 27.27
CA ILE A 394 -6.67 3.97 26.06
C ILE A 394 -6.84 5.29 25.31
N GLY A 395 -6.32 5.36 24.10
CA GLY A 395 -6.24 6.58 23.28
C GLY A 395 -7.60 7.06 22.77
N ILE A 396 -7.55 8.22 22.12
CA ILE A 396 -8.68 8.78 21.37
C ILE A 396 -9.06 7.80 20.26
N GLU A 397 -10.37 7.55 20.08
CA GLU A 397 -10.94 6.70 19.01
C GLU A 397 -10.36 5.27 18.96
N ALA A 398 -9.72 4.83 20.06
CA ALA A 398 -8.94 3.57 20.07
C ALA A 398 -9.73 2.34 19.64
N PHE A 399 -11.03 2.26 19.90
CA PHE A 399 -11.96 1.20 19.49
C PHE A 399 -13.22 1.76 18.81
N ASP A 400 -13.14 2.97 18.26
CA ASP A 400 -14.30 3.52 17.53
C ASP A 400 -14.67 2.59 16.37
N GLY A 401 -15.97 2.37 16.13
CA GLY A 401 -16.43 1.51 15.04
C GLY A 401 -16.18 0.00 15.23
N CYS A 402 -15.68 -0.47 16.39
CA CYS A 402 -15.56 -1.90 16.69
C CYS A 402 -16.95 -2.56 16.86
N SER A 403 -17.72 -2.62 15.77
CA SER A 403 -19.15 -2.97 15.79
C SER A 403 -19.46 -4.40 16.24
N SER A 404 -18.54 -5.36 16.03
CA SER A 404 -18.69 -6.75 16.47
C SER A 404 -18.11 -7.04 17.86
N LEU A 405 -17.48 -6.09 18.52
CA LEU A 405 -16.87 -6.28 19.85
C LEU A 405 -18.00 -6.51 20.87
N THR A 406 -18.07 -7.72 21.43
CA THR A 406 -19.12 -8.10 22.38
C THR A 406 -18.68 -8.01 23.82
N SER A 407 -17.39 -8.16 24.08
CA SER A 407 -16.81 -8.12 25.41
C SER A 407 -15.40 -7.54 25.42
N ILE A 408 -15.10 -6.77 26.43
CA ILE A 408 -13.76 -6.27 26.69
C ILE A 408 -13.53 -6.22 28.22
N THR A 409 -12.31 -6.60 28.62
CA THR A 409 -11.88 -6.47 30.00
C THR A 409 -10.82 -5.39 30.10
N ILE A 410 -11.11 -4.34 30.85
CA ILE A 410 -10.19 -3.23 31.11
C ILE A 410 -9.47 -3.51 32.43
N PRO A 411 -8.14 -3.56 32.47
CA PRO A 411 -7.37 -3.77 33.68
C PRO A 411 -7.46 -2.56 34.65
N ASP A 412 -7.25 -2.82 35.94
CA ASP A 412 -7.28 -1.79 36.98
C ASP A 412 -6.12 -0.79 36.96
N SER A 413 -5.12 -1.10 36.11
CA SER A 413 -3.99 -0.20 35.81
C SER A 413 -4.36 0.98 34.91
N VAL A 414 -5.54 0.93 34.21
CA VAL A 414 -5.96 2.01 33.30
C VAL A 414 -6.36 3.25 34.08
N THR A 415 -5.72 4.38 33.74
CA THR A 415 -5.94 5.69 34.35
C THR A 415 -6.61 6.71 33.46
N SER A 416 -6.62 6.45 32.13
CA SER A 416 -7.23 7.37 31.16
C SER A 416 -7.91 6.64 30.00
N ILE A 417 -9.05 7.19 29.54
CA ILE A 417 -9.82 6.74 28.37
C ILE A 417 -10.13 8.00 27.54
N GLY A 418 -9.68 8.00 26.30
CA GLY A 418 -9.74 9.16 25.40
C GLY A 418 -11.14 9.44 24.83
N TYR A 419 -11.22 10.53 24.08
CA TYR A 419 -12.38 10.96 23.29
C TYR A 419 -12.82 9.81 22.36
N CYS A 420 -14.12 9.52 22.28
CA CYS A 420 -14.72 8.50 21.42
C CYS A 420 -14.06 7.12 21.47
N ALA A 421 -13.32 6.78 22.56
CA ALA A 421 -12.53 5.55 22.65
C ALA A 421 -13.32 4.26 22.37
N PHE A 422 -14.63 4.23 22.67
CA PHE A 422 -15.56 3.12 22.40
C PHE A 422 -16.82 3.61 21.68
N SER A 423 -16.68 4.66 20.87
CA SER A 423 -17.80 5.17 20.07
C SER A 423 -18.22 4.11 19.04
N VAL A 424 -19.50 4.09 18.67
CA VAL A 424 -20.07 3.18 17.66
C VAL A 424 -19.82 1.67 17.92
N CYS A 425 -19.42 1.27 19.12
CA CYS A 425 -19.32 -0.14 19.53
C CYS A 425 -20.72 -0.73 19.73
N SER A 426 -21.42 -1.05 18.63
CA SER A 426 -22.86 -1.38 18.64
C SER A 426 -23.20 -2.74 19.29
N SER A 427 -22.23 -3.65 19.43
CA SER A 427 -22.42 -4.95 20.11
C SER A 427 -21.88 -4.99 21.54
N LEU A 428 -21.16 -3.95 22.00
CA LEU A 428 -20.54 -3.92 23.32
C LEU A 428 -21.54 -3.41 24.37
N ILE A 429 -22.22 -4.33 25.03
CA ILE A 429 -23.26 -4.00 26.02
C ILE A 429 -22.66 -3.79 27.43
N ASN A 430 -21.60 -4.51 27.76
CA ASN A 430 -20.97 -4.48 29.07
C ASN A 430 -19.45 -4.46 28.95
N ILE A 431 -18.81 -3.64 29.80
CA ILE A 431 -17.37 -3.64 30.01
C ILE A 431 -17.08 -4.31 31.36
N THR A 432 -16.15 -5.26 31.39
CA THR A 432 -15.60 -5.77 32.64
C THR A 432 -14.40 -4.92 33.03
N TYR A 433 -14.37 -4.47 34.27
CA TYR A 433 -13.25 -3.72 34.85
C TYR A 433 -12.66 -4.48 36.03
N ASN A 434 -11.35 -4.72 36.02
CA ASN A 434 -10.66 -5.53 37.00
C ASN A 434 -10.44 -4.81 38.38
N GLY A 435 -10.89 -3.57 38.49
CA GLY A 435 -10.85 -2.78 39.71
C GLY A 435 -12.23 -2.58 40.36
N THR A 436 -12.28 -1.76 41.40
CA THR A 436 -13.50 -1.37 42.14
C THR A 436 -14.26 -0.25 41.39
N LYS A 437 -15.51 -0.03 41.79
CA LYS A 437 -16.33 1.11 41.26
C LYS A 437 -15.65 2.46 41.57
N SER A 438 -15.03 2.59 42.75
CA SER A 438 -14.30 3.80 43.11
C SER A 438 -13.13 4.05 42.18
N GLN A 439 -12.35 3.01 41.82
CA GLN A 439 -11.25 3.11 40.87
C GLN A 439 -11.75 3.43 39.47
N TRP A 440 -12.84 2.80 38.98
CA TRP A 440 -13.45 3.14 37.72
C TRP A 440 -13.86 4.61 37.62
N ASN A 441 -14.45 5.14 38.69
CA ASN A 441 -14.89 6.54 38.74
C ASN A 441 -13.71 7.52 38.74
N SER A 442 -12.54 7.10 39.23
CA SER A 442 -11.32 7.92 39.26
C SER A 442 -10.56 7.94 37.91
N ILE A 443 -10.88 7.03 36.96
CA ILE A 443 -10.30 7.06 35.63
C ILE A 443 -10.66 8.39 34.96
N SER A 444 -9.66 9.09 34.40
CA SER A 444 -9.89 10.25 33.55
C SER A 444 -10.55 9.82 32.25
N LYS A 445 -11.80 10.23 32.02
CA LYS A 445 -12.57 9.86 30.82
C LYS A 445 -13.10 11.12 30.15
N ASP A 446 -12.96 11.20 28.83
CA ASP A 446 -13.68 12.19 28.04
C ASP A 446 -15.20 11.95 28.17
N SER A 447 -16.01 13.01 28.11
CA SER A 447 -17.49 12.92 28.25
C SER A 447 -18.13 12.08 27.14
N THR A 448 -17.49 12.00 25.99
CA THR A 448 -17.96 11.29 24.77
C THR A 448 -17.27 9.94 24.54
N TRP A 449 -16.50 9.43 25.51
CA TRP A 449 -15.70 8.21 25.40
C TRP A 449 -16.47 6.99 24.84
N LYS A 450 -17.81 6.94 25.02
CA LYS A 450 -18.70 5.86 24.56
C LYS A 450 -19.82 6.33 23.63
N ASN A 451 -19.65 7.44 22.95
CA ASN A 451 -20.71 8.04 22.13
C ASN A 451 -21.29 7.04 21.12
N ASN A 452 -22.65 7.01 21.00
CA ASN A 452 -23.33 6.07 20.11
C ASN A 452 -23.01 4.57 20.31
N SER A 453 -22.45 4.19 21.47
CA SER A 453 -22.20 2.78 21.79
C SER A 453 -23.40 2.11 22.48
N ALA A 454 -23.40 0.75 22.49
CA ALA A 454 -24.44 -0.02 23.18
C ALA A 454 -24.17 -0.22 24.69
N ILE A 455 -23.11 0.38 25.26
CA ILE A 455 -22.65 0.14 26.63
C ILE A 455 -23.71 0.62 27.62
N LYS A 456 -24.21 -0.33 28.45
CA LYS A 456 -25.22 -0.10 29.49
C LYS A 456 -24.69 -0.33 30.90
N ALA A 457 -23.60 -1.05 31.05
CA ALA A 457 -23.07 -1.40 32.36
C ALA A 457 -21.56 -1.56 32.38
N ILE A 458 -20.95 -1.31 33.53
CA ILE A 458 -19.57 -1.65 33.84
C ILE A 458 -19.59 -2.61 35.02
N THR A 459 -19.08 -3.82 34.83
CA THR A 459 -18.95 -4.83 35.87
C THR A 459 -17.60 -4.67 36.55
N CYS A 460 -17.60 -4.23 37.79
CA CYS A 460 -16.41 -4.07 38.67
C CYS A 460 -16.32 -5.23 39.69
N THR A 461 -15.19 -5.35 40.38
CA THR A 461 -14.95 -6.40 41.35
C THR A 461 -15.90 -6.31 42.57
N ASP A 462 -16.44 -5.12 42.89
CA ASP A 462 -17.36 -4.81 43.98
C ASP A 462 -18.79 -4.49 43.52
N GLY A 463 -19.15 -4.87 42.28
CA GLY A 463 -20.50 -4.77 41.77
C GLY A 463 -20.61 -4.03 40.42
N VAL A 464 -21.84 -3.71 39.99
CA VAL A 464 -22.13 -3.14 38.69
C VAL A 464 -22.41 -1.65 38.80
N ILE A 465 -21.90 -0.88 37.84
CA ILE A 465 -22.30 0.53 37.54
C ILE A 465 -23.22 0.50 36.37
N GLN A 466 -24.46 1.01 36.49
CA GLN A 466 -25.35 1.22 35.37
C GLN A 466 -24.99 2.51 34.65
N ILE A 467 -24.97 2.46 33.33
CA ILE A 467 -24.67 3.59 32.45
C ILE A 467 -25.97 3.95 31.73
N ASN A 468 -26.42 5.16 31.95
CA ASN A 468 -27.64 5.72 31.32
C ASN A 468 -27.34 6.27 29.92
#